data_0656f37e18f08c2731ff9e33f706ab52
#
_entry.id   0656f37e18f08c2731ff9e33f706ab52
#
_cell.length_a   1.000
_cell.length_b   1.000
_cell.length_c   1.000
_cell.angle_alpha   90.00
_cell.angle_beta   90.00
_cell.angle_gamma   90.00
#
_symmetry.space_group_name_H-M   'P 1'
#
loop_
_entity.id
_entity.type
_entity.pdbx_description
1 polymer ?
#
loop_
_entity_poly.entity_id
_entity_poly.type
_entity_poly.pdbx_seq_one_letter_code
_entity_poly.pdbx_strand_id
1 'polypeptide(L)'
;MDIIIPQSPGQMVYMYISARKLLNIGNSAIQDFRCRVYSKEDFIGETEVCKSTVDPDFKQPIPILYKFNKRQKLVFQIIDADQELSSQLVNQNASTSIVGICKQPLSKLMGAKNSISQLNLMRGDQVVGNIIIHVSRKGPQIIGQKQQGPKVTEIKWRWGGVKLLDLDFFSKSDPYAKFYRVNGQQTELIHKTEVIKNNLNPNWMSWETTENEICKFSRNLFVEVKDYDRLGSELIGHVTINYDEIKINKRTEFPLLTTKGKNAGTLKLLELVIIEPQEEQVEIVQEEPKEITFLDYLMGGWQMSLQIGIDFTFSNQPITKPDSLHKVDPHKLNYYQQAIKEIGGGIIAYDYDKQVPVYGFGGTPKLPNYTKNTMDDCFPLNGNKDNPFCNDVQGILQAYTEAVPKIVFSGPTFIANVLKKALEFGQENAKNNTYTVSMILTDGQIEDQDDAIKVLLECQSLPMSIIIIGVGDENFKYMKQFDDPKFLKKHSKNDVNIRDIIQFVSFQDYKNDIEQMSSAVLDQLPRQFMDYMHINNIQPIKMQSVHLSQAYK
;
A
#
# COMPACT_ATOMS: atom_id res chain seq x y z
N MET A 1 -7.38 4.90 29.53
CA MET A 1 -6.27 3.96 29.27
C MET A 1 -6.28 3.73 27.77
N ASP A 2 -5.29 4.25 27.08
CA ASP A 2 -5.16 4.02 25.64
C ASP A 2 -4.88 2.53 25.43
N ILE A 3 -5.82 1.85 24.78
CA ILE A 3 -5.66 0.44 24.40
C ILE A 3 -4.64 0.44 23.26
N ILE A 4 -3.38 0.17 23.58
CA ILE A 4 -2.36 -0.13 22.58
C ILE A 4 -2.70 -1.51 22.03
N ILE A 5 -3.45 -1.54 20.93
CA ILE A 5 -3.65 -2.77 20.15
C ILE A 5 -2.31 -3.05 19.47
N PRO A 6 -1.66 -4.20 19.72
CA PRO A 6 -0.43 -4.55 19.02
C PRO A 6 -0.77 -4.69 17.52
N GLN A 7 -0.22 -3.81 16.71
CA GLN A 7 -0.40 -3.86 15.26
C GLN A 7 0.22 -5.14 14.72
N SER A 8 -0.52 -5.86 13.87
CA SER A 8 0.04 -7.01 13.14
C SER A 8 1.31 -6.60 12.41
N PRO A 9 2.42 -7.32 12.60
CA PRO A 9 3.66 -6.99 11.92
C PRO A 9 3.41 -7.09 10.40
N GLY A 10 3.78 -6.03 9.68
CA GLY A 10 3.70 -6.05 8.22
C GLY A 10 4.53 -7.20 7.65
N GLN A 11 4.12 -7.75 6.51
CA GLN A 11 4.82 -8.84 5.84
C GLN A 11 5.52 -8.34 4.58
N MET A 12 6.79 -8.71 4.40
CA MET A 12 7.52 -8.34 3.19
C MET A 12 7.00 -9.11 1.99
N VAL A 13 6.67 -8.39 0.94
CA VAL A 13 6.31 -8.94 -0.37
C VAL A 13 7.13 -8.27 -1.46
N TYR A 14 7.27 -8.95 -2.59
CA TYR A 14 8.09 -8.54 -3.72
C TYR A 14 7.21 -8.41 -4.96
N MET A 15 7.27 -7.26 -5.62
CA MET A 15 6.53 -7.00 -6.85
C MET A 15 7.43 -7.24 -8.05
N TYR A 16 7.15 -8.30 -8.81
CA TYR A 16 7.77 -8.60 -10.11
C TYR A 16 6.95 -7.90 -11.19
N ILE A 17 7.61 -7.11 -12.02
CA ILE A 17 6.94 -6.20 -12.95
C ILE A 17 7.38 -6.53 -14.37
N SER A 18 6.44 -6.44 -15.31
CA SER A 18 6.69 -6.46 -16.75
C SER A 18 5.78 -5.45 -17.43
N ALA A 19 6.11 -4.99 -18.61
CA ALA A 19 5.19 -4.20 -19.42
C ALA A 19 5.08 -4.77 -20.83
N ARG A 20 3.99 -4.45 -21.52
CA ARG A 20 3.69 -4.97 -22.85
C ARG A 20 3.09 -3.89 -23.73
N LYS A 21 3.46 -3.93 -25.01
CA LYS A 21 2.93 -3.06 -26.06
C LYS A 21 3.05 -1.57 -25.69
N LEU A 22 4.21 -1.20 -25.15
CA LEU A 22 4.47 0.18 -24.83
C LEU A 22 4.52 1.02 -26.10
N LEU A 23 3.74 2.12 -26.11
CA LEU A 23 3.79 3.07 -27.21
C LEU A 23 5.11 3.84 -27.18
N ASN A 24 5.72 3.96 -28.34
CA ASN A 24 6.88 4.80 -28.53
C ASN A 24 6.47 6.28 -28.46
N ILE A 25 7.03 7.02 -27.50
CA ILE A 25 6.76 8.45 -27.30
C ILE A 25 7.90 9.36 -27.77
N GLY A 26 9.01 8.79 -28.25
CA GLY A 26 10.19 9.48 -28.75
C GLY A 26 10.42 9.30 -30.25
N ASN A 27 11.44 9.97 -30.76
CA ASN A 27 11.86 9.87 -32.17
C ASN A 27 12.73 8.62 -32.46
N SER A 28 13.07 7.84 -31.44
CA SER A 28 13.87 6.63 -31.58
C SER A 28 12.96 5.40 -31.79
N ALA A 29 13.31 4.54 -32.73
CA ALA A 29 12.57 3.29 -32.97
C ALA A 29 12.69 2.28 -31.84
N ILE A 30 13.64 2.45 -30.94
CA ILE A 30 13.98 1.53 -29.85
C ILE A 30 14.22 2.40 -28.60
N GLN A 31 13.60 2.05 -27.48
CA GLN A 31 13.66 2.80 -26.22
C GLN A 31 14.07 1.90 -25.07
N ASP A 32 14.68 2.51 -24.05
CA ASP A 32 15.10 1.88 -22.81
C ASP A 32 14.09 2.24 -21.70
N PHE A 33 13.57 1.25 -21.00
CA PHE A 33 12.51 1.48 -20.00
C PHE A 33 12.91 1.05 -18.59
N ARG A 34 12.39 1.76 -17.60
CA ARG A 34 12.35 1.34 -16.19
C ARG A 34 10.96 1.61 -15.60
N CYS A 35 10.67 0.94 -14.48
CA CYS A 35 9.46 1.18 -13.71
C CYS A 35 9.82 1.79 -12.36
N ARG A 36 9.16 2.90 -11.98
CA ARG A 36 9.18 3.49 -10.64
C ARG A 36 7.89 3.26 -9.93
N VAL A 37 7.97 2.98 -8.62
CA VAL A 37 6.81 2.75 -7.77
C VAL A 37 6.80 3.73 -6.61
N TYR A 38 5.62 4.31 -6.37
CA TYR A 38 5.38 5.26 -5.29
C TYR A 38 4.18 4.81 -4.45
N SER A 39 4.17 5.15 -3.15
CA SER A 39 2.99 5.09 -2.29
C SER A 39 2.62 6.51 -1.87
N LYS A 40 1.48 7.02 -2.34
CA LYS A 40 1.17 8.45 -2.33
C LYS A 40 2.27 9.23 -3.07
N GLU A 41 3.09 10.02 -2.36
CA GLU A 41 4.23 10.76 -2.93
C GLU A 41 5.59 10.14 -2.54
N ASP A 42 5.58 9.13 -1.64
CA ASP A 42 6.80 8.47 -1.17
C ASP A 42 7.32 7.51 -2.23
N PHE A 43 8.59 7.65 -2.59
CA PHE A 43 9.28 6.72 -3.48
C PHE A 43 9.51 5.38 -2.76
N ILE A 44 9.04 4.28 -3.36
CA ILE A 44 9.20 2.92 -2.84
C ILE A 44 10.42 2.24 -3.44
N GLY A 45 10.61 2.37 -4.76
CA GLY A 45 11.70 1.75 -5.47
C GLY A 45 11.55 1.84 -6.98
N GLU A 46 12.58 1.41 -7.69
CA GLU A 46 12.58 1.32 -9.15
C GLU A 46 13.23 0.02 -9.61
N THR A 47 12.89 -0.42 -10.81
CA THR A 47 13.50 -1.57 -11.49
C THR A 47 14.81 -1.15 -12.16
N GLU A 48 15.58 -2.13 -12.62
CA GLU A 48 16.66 -1.88 -13.57
C GLU A 48 16.13 -1.35 -14.90
N VAL A 49 17.03 -0.84 -15.75
CA VAL A 49 16.71 -0.41 -17.12
C VAL A 49 16.74 -1.61 -18.05
N CYS A 50 15.58 -1.91 -18.68
CA CYS A 50 15.51 -2.84 -19.80
C CYS A 50 15.77 -2.11 -21.10
N LYS A 51 16.80 -2.55 -21.83
CA LYS A 51 17.25 -1.90 -23.06
C LYS A 51 16.53 -2.44 -24.29
N SER A 52 16.26 -1.54 -25.22
CA SER A 52 15.90 -1.86 -26.62
C SER A 52 14.68 -2.78 -26.77
N THR A 53 13.60 -2.51 -26.01
CA THR A 53 12.39 -3.34 -26.06
C THR A 53 11.13 -2.52 -25.81
N VAL A 54 10.02 -2.92 -26.44
CA VAL A 54 8.67 -2.40 -26.15
C VAL A 54 7.88 -3.30 -25.16
N ASP A 55 8.46 -4.45 -24.82
CA ASP A 55 7.90 -5.46 -23.93
C ASP A 55 8.88 -5.80 -22.79
N PRO A 56 9.28 -4.86 -21.93
CA PRO A 56 10.31 -5.10 -20.91
C PRO A 56 9.84 -6.10 -19.84
N ASP A 57 10.71 -7.07 -19.53
CA ASP A 57 10.62 -7.96 -18.38
C ASP A 57 11.68 -7.56 -17.36
N PHE A 58 11.26 -6.86 -16.30
CA PHE A 58 12.17 -6.41 -15.26
C PHE A 58 12.52 -7.57 -14.31
N LYS A 59 13.81 -7.85 -14.15
CA LYS A 59 14.30 -8.97 -13.34
C LYS A 59 14.35 -8.63 -11.85
N GLN A 60 14.56 -7.35 -11.54
CA GLN A 60 14.72 -6.88 -10.18
C GLN A 60 13.36 -6.55 -9.55
N PRO A 61 12.86 -7.36 -8.61
CA PRO A 61 11.58 -7.08 -7.97
C PRO A 61 11.71 -5.92 -6.99
N ILE A 62 10.62 -5.20 -6.78
CA ILE A 62 10.54 -4.10 -5.81
C ILE A 62 9.94 -4.63 -4.50
N PRO A 63 10.69 -4.61 -3.38
CA PRO A 63 10.19 -5.02 -2.08
C PRO A 63 9.25 -3.97 -1.49
N ILE A 64 8.19 -4.43 -0.81
CA ILE A 64 7.29 -3.55 -0.06
C ILE A 64 6.77 -4.27 1.19
N LEU A 65 6.68 -3.51 2.30
CA LEU A 65 6.06 -4.01 3.51
C LEU A 65 4.53 -3.94 3.38
N TYR A 66 3.90 -5.09 3.19
CA TYR A 66 2.46 -5.20 3.11
C TYR A 66 1.82 -5.21 4.50
N LYS A 67 0.75 -4.43 4.69
CA LYS A 67 -0.09 -4.40 5.89
C LYS A 67 -1.54 -4.59 5.48
N PHE A 68 -2.14 -5.71 5.91
CA PHE A 68 -3.53 -6.06 5.56
C PHE A 68 -4.53 -4.99 6.02
N ASN A 69 -4.30 -4.42 7.19
CA ASN A 69 -5.14 -3.39 7.81
C ASN A 69 -4.95 -1.98 7.25
N LYS A 70 -4.09 -1.79 6.23
CA LYS A 70 -3.83 -0.46 5.63
C LYS A 70 -4.09 -0.45 4.13
N ARG A 71 -4.78 0.59 3.69
CA ARG A 71 -5.01 0.83 2.27
C ARG A 71 -3.79 1.46 1.62
N GLN A 72 -2.85 0.63 1.16
CA GLN A 72 -1.63 1.05 0.48
C GLN A 72 -1.92 1.28 -1.02
N LYS A 73 -2.08 2.55 -1.43
CA LYS A 73 -2.30 2.92 -2.84
C LYS A 73 -0.95 3.10 -3.51
N LEU A 74 -0.70 2.33 -4.58
CA LEU A 74 0.53 2.38 -5.35
C LEU A 74 0.33 3.09 -6.68
N VAL A 75 1.38 3.78 -7.11
CA VAL A 75 1.49 4.43 -8.41
C VAL A 75 2.70 3.84 -9.12
N PHE A 76 2.46 3.22 -10.26
CA PHE A 76 3.49 2.65 -11.13
C PHE A 76 3.69 3.60 -12.31
N GLN A 77 4.93 4.01 -12.55
CA GLN A 77 5.31 4.86 -13.67
C GLN A 77 6.31 4.12 -14.55
N ILE A 78 5.96 3.91 -15.81
CA ILE A 78 6.94 3.47 -16.81
C ILE A 78 7.60 4.71 -17.38
N ILE A 79 8.92 4.71 -17.39
CA ILE A 79 9.77 5.84 -17.76
C ILE A 79 10.68 5.43 -18.91
N ASP A 80 10.76 6.27 -19.92
CA ASP A 80 11.78 6.22 -20.98
C ASP A 80 13.11 6.74 -20.40
N ALA A 81 14.06 5.83 -20.21
CA ALA A 81 15.32 6.14 -19.56
C ALA A 81 16.22 7.04 -20.44
N ASP A 82 16.10 6.94 -21.77
CA ASP A 82 16.87 7.78 -22.72
C ASP A 82 16.37 9.21 -22.70
N GLN A 83 15.06 9.43 -22.67
CA GLN A 83 14.47 10.77 -22.56
C GLN A 83 14.70 11.39 -21.18
N GLU A 84 14.73 10.60 -20.12
CA GLU A 84 15.03 11.10 -18.78
C GLU A 84 16.46 11.66 -18.73
N LEU A 85 17.44 10.96 -19.31
CA LEU A 85 18.82 11.42 -19.41
C LEU A 85 18.92 12.72 -20.24
N SER A 86 18.22 12.78 -21.37
CA SER A 86 18.24 13.96 -22.25
C SER A 86 17.53 15.17 -21.64
N SER A 87 16.42 14.99 -20.93
CA SER A 87 15.67 16.07 -20.26
C SER A 87 16.40 16.64 -19.05
N GLN A 88 17.18 15.84 -18.34
CA GLN A 88 18.05 16.30 -17.26
C GLN A 88 19.21 17.16 -17.78
N LEU A 89 19.72 16.89 -18.97
CA LEU A 89 20.78 17.67 -19.61
C LEU A 89 20.31 19.03 -20.10
N VAL A 90 19.00 19.21 -20.35
CA VAL A 90 18.42 20.42 -20.99
C VAL A 90 17.54 21.25 -20.02
N ASN A 91 17.48 20.91 -18.72
CA ASN A 91 16.59 21.57 -17.72
C ASN A 91 15.08 21.58 -18.11
N GLN A 92 14.62 20.60 -18.87
CA GLN A 92 13.21 20.41 -19.19
C GLN A 92 12.51 19.57 -18.10
N ASN A 93 11.22 19.90 -17.85
CA ASN A 93 10.42 19.21 -16.83
C ASN A 93 10.44 17.68 -16.99
N ALA A 94 10.76 16.94 -15.93
CA ALA A 94 10.83 15.47 -15.88
C ALA A 94 9.51 14.75 -16.29
N SER A 95 8.42 15.47 -16.50
CA SER A 95 7.14 14.93 -16.94
C SER A 95 7.14 14.40 -18.40
N THR A 96 8.14 14.76 -19.22
CA THR A 96 8.22 14.34 -20.62
C THR A 96 8.69 12.91 -20.80
N SER A 97 9.45 12.36 -19.85
CA SER A 97 9.99 10.99 -19.90
C SER A 97 9.00 9.90 -19.43
N ILE A 98 7.85 10.28 -18.84
CA ILE A 98 6.85 9.31 -18.38
C ILE A 98 6.05 8.79 -19.58
N VAL A 99 6.19 7.48 -19.85
CA VAL A 99 5.45 6.78 -20.90
C VAL A 99 3.99 6.60 -20.49
N GLY A 100 3.77 6.05 -19.28
CA GLY A 100 2.44 5.81 -18.77
C GLY A 100 2.42 5.56 -17.27
N ILE A 101 1.23 5.71 -16.69
CA ILE A 101 0.97 5.57 -15.25
C ILE A 101 -0.13 4.55 -15.02
N CYS A 102 0.06 3.71 -14.00
CA CYS A 102 -0.98 2.84 -13.46
C CYS A 102 -1.12 3.10 -11.95
N LYS A 103 -2.36 3.18 -11.45
CA LYS A 103 -2.64 3.35 -10.02
C LYS A 103 -3.45 2.17 -9.51
N GLN A 104 -2.95 1.46 -8.50
CA GLN A 104 -3.64 0.30 -7.95
C GLN A 104 -3.37 0.14 -6.45
N PRO A 105 -4.38 -0.15 -5.62
CA PRO A 105 -4.16 -0.57 -4.24
C PRO A 105 -3.40 -1.90 -4.18
N LEU A 106 -2.44 -2.01 -3.25
CA LEU A 106 -1.68 -3.24 -3.05
C LEU A 106 -2.57 -4.43 -2.68
N SER A 107 -3.65 -4.19 -1.90
CA SER A 107 -4.64 -5.22 -1.58
C SER A 107 -5.29 -5.85 -2.82
N LYS A 108 -5.60 -5.05 -3.85
CA LYS A 108 -6.15 -5.58 -5.12
C LYS A 108 -5.11 -6.39 -5.92
N LEU A 109 -3.83 -6.04 -5.83
CA LEU A 109 -2.75 -6.84 -6.42
C LEU A 109 -2.58 -8.17 -5.68
N MET A 110 -2.67 -8.15 -4.35
CA MET A 110 -2.59 -9.34 -3.51
C MET A 110 -3.79 -10.27 -3.70
N GLY A 111 -5.01 -9.72 -3.83
CA GLY A 111 -6.25 -10.46 -4.02
C GLY A 111 -6.50 -10.91 -5.47
N ALA A 112 -5.64 -10.57 -6.42
CA ALA A 112 -5.78 -11.05 -7.79
C ALA A 112 -5.50 -12.55 -7.91
N LYS A 113 -6.18 -13.21 -8.86
CA LYS A 113 -5.97 -14.65 -9.10
C LYS A 113 -4.49 -14.93 -9.35
N ASN A 114 -3.91 -15.87 -8.60
CA ASN A 114 -2.48 -16.19 -8.58
C ASN A 114 -1.59 -14.99 -8.25
N SER A 115 -2.12 -13.95 -7.60
CA SER A 115 -1.43 -12.69 -7.31
C SER A 115 -0.82 -12.01 -8.54
N ILE A 116 -1.42 -12.21 -9.73
CA ILE A 116 -1.01 -11.62 -11.00
C ILE A 116 -2.10 -10.66 -11.49
N SER A 117 -1.72 -9.44 -11.81
CA SER A 117 -2.60 -8.42 -12.35
C SER A 117 -2.06 -7.88 -13.67
N GLN A 118 -2.90 -7.85 -14.70
CA GLN A 118 -2.63 -7.14 -15.94
C GLN A 118 -3.49 -5.88 -15.99
N LEU A 119 -2.89 -4.72 -16.12
CA LEU A 119 -3.54 -3.42 -15.97
C LEU A 119 -3.13 -2.49 -17.12
N ASN A 120 -4.01 -1.56 -17.48
CA ASN A 120 -3.69 -0.54 -18.47
C ASN A 120 -2.73 0.51 -17.91
N LEU A 121 -1.74 0.89 -18.72
CA LEU A 121 -0.92 2.08 -18.51
C LEU A 121 -1.59 3.26 -19.22
N MET A 122 -1.82 4.33 -18.50
CA MET A 122 -2.55 5.52 -18.97
C MET A 122 -1.62 6.72 -19.13
N ARG A 123 -1.81 7.50 -20.18
CA ARG A 123 -1.25 8.84 -20.37
C ARG A 123 -2.39 9.81 -20.70
N GLY A 124 -2.84 10.55 -19.68
CA GLY A 124 -4.15 11.20 -19.76
C GLY A 124 -5.25 10.15 -19.90
N ASP A 125 -6.10 10.28 -20.90
CA ASP A 125 -7.18 9.34 -21.19
C ASP A 125 -6.80 8.23 -22.20
N GLN A 126 -5.55 8.24 -22.68
CA GLN A 126 -5.08 7.25 -23.66
C GLN A 126 -4.41 6.06 -22.98
N VAL A 127 -4.74 4.83 -23.42
CA VAL A 127 -3.99 3.61 -23.09
C VAL A 127 -2.72 3.56 -23.92
N VAL A 128 -1.57 3.49 -23.25
CA VAL A 128 -0.24 3.53 -23.87
C VAL A 128 0.53 2.21 -23.73
N GLY A 129 -0.12 1.19 -23.22
CA GLY A 129 0.42 -0.15 -23.02
C GLY A 129 -0.24 -0.82 -21.83
N ASN A 130 0.33 -1.96 -21.44
CA ASN A 130 -0.11 -2.70 -20.25
C ASN A 130 1.05 -2.93 -19.30
N ILE A 131 0.75 -2.96 -17.99
CA ILE A 131 1.67 -3.39 -16.95
C ILE A 131 1.17 -4.71 -16.36
N ILE A 132 2.07 -5.65 -16.17
CA ILE A 132 1.80 -6.93 -15.51
C ILE A 132 2.58 -6.93 -14.19
N ILE A 133 1.87 -7.16 -13.09
CA ILE A 133 2.43 -7.14 -11.74
C ILE A 133 2.12 -8.49 -11.09
N HIS A 134 3.16 -9.21 -10.69
CA HIS A 134 3.06 -10.42 -9.89
C HIS A 134 3.60 -10.12 -8.49
N VAL A 135 2.79 -10.33 -7.46
CA VAL A 135 3.20 -10.17 -6.07
C VAL A 135 3.54 -11.52 -5.48
N SER A 136 4.71 -11.63 -4.84
CA SER A 136 5.21 -12.87 -4.25
C SER A 136 5.80 -12.60 -2.87
N ARG A 137 5.69 -13.57 -1.94
CA ARG A 137 6.46 -13.58 -0.70
C ARG A 137 7.91 -14.00 -0.92
N LYS A 138 8.17 -14.70 -2.01
CA LYS A 138 9.52 -15.15 -2.36
C LYS A 138 10.25 -13.99 -3.04
N GLY A 139 11.30 -13.50 -2.39
CA GLY A 139 12.24 -12.54 -2.94
C GLY A 139 13.30 -13.22 -3.81
N PRO A 140 14.10 -12.44 -4.54
CA PRO A 140 15.28 -12.97 -5.19
C PRO A 140 16.26 -13.44 -4.12
N GLN A 141 16.72 -14.69 -4.25
CA GLN A 141 17.71 -15.22 -3.33
C GLN A 141 19.04 -15.39 -4.01
N ILE A 142 20.05 -14.92 -3.31
CA ILE A 142 21.44 -15.07 -3.70
C ILE A 142 21.98 -16.29 -2.94
N ILE A 143 22.23 -17.41 -3.62
CA ILE A 143 22.91 -18.55 -3.01
C ILE A 143 24.38 -18.19 -2.88
N GLY A 144 24.87 -18.17 -1.67
CA GLY A 144 26.30 -18.28 -1.41
C GLY A 144 26.99 -17.18 -0.62
N GLN A 145 26.27 -16.29 0.08
CA GLN A 145 26.92 -15.43 1.10
C GLN A 145 26.02 -15.15 2.30
N LYS A 146 26.61 -15.19 3.53
CA LYS A 146 26.03 -14.60 4.75
C LYS A 146 25.48 -13.22 4.40
N GLN A 147 24.29 -12.88 4.93
CA GLN A 147 23.68 -11.56 4.85
C GLN A 147 24.70 -10.46 5.16
N GLN A 148 25.35 -9.95 4.14
CA GLN A 148 25.84 -8.59 4.10
C GLN A 148 24.76 -7.80 3.36
N GLY A 149 24.41 -6.62 3.88
CA GLY A 149 23.39 -5.74 3.31
C GLY A 149 23.60 -5.49 1.81
N PRO A 150 22.66 -4.88 1.12
CA PRO A 150 22.73 -4.69 -0.33
C PRO A 150 24.10 -4.11 -0.68
N LYS A 151 24.83 -4.81 -1.58
CA LYS A 151 26.10 -4.29 -2.10
C LYS A 151 25.77 -3.01 -2.85
N VAL A 152 26.17 -1.90 -2.29
CA VAL A 152 25.96 -0.56 -2.83
C VAL A 152 27.24 -0.16 -3.53
N THR A 153 27.14 0.55 -4.66
CA THR A 153 28.32 1.16 -5.28
C THR A 153 28.99 2.09 -4.28
N GLU A 154 30.17 1.71 -3.84
CA GLU A 154 30.97 2.51 -2.92
C GLU A 154 31.82 3.52 -3.71
N ILE A 155 31.91 4.73 -3.21
CA ILE A 155 32.64 5.83 -3.84
C ILE A 155 33.62 6.37 -2.83
N LYS A 156 34.88 6.33 -3.19
CA LYS A 156 35.96 7.06 -2.48
C LYS A 156 36.49 8.14 -3.39
N TRP A 157 36.46 9.36 -2.93
CA TRP A 157 36.95 10.50 -3.69
C TRP A 157 37.69 11.48 -2.84
N ARG A 158 38.54 12.26 -3.49
CA ARG A 158 39.28 13.35 -2.88
C ARG A 158 39.14 14.58 -3.75
N TRP A 159 38.88 15.69 -3.10
CA TRP A 159 38.62 16.96 -3.75
C TRP A 159 39.66 18.01 -3.36
N GLY A 160 39.82 19.04 -4.17
CA GLY A 160 40.64 20.18 -3.89
C GLY A 160 40.12 21.45 -4.54
N GLY A 161 40.67 22.57 -4.14
CA GLY A 161 40.43 23.86 -4.76
C GLY A 161 41.65 24.30 -5.60
N VAL A 162 41.38 25.04 -6.68
CA VAL A 162 42.45 25.62 -7.52
C VAL A 162 42.14 27.10 -7.74
N LYS A 163 43.10 27.95 -7.38
CA LYS A 163 43.02 29.42 -7.51
C LYS A 163 41.73 29.97 -6.92
N LEU A 164 41.41 29.54 -5.70
CA LEU A 164 40.24 30.03 -4.98
C LEU A 164 40.34 31.54 -4.74
N LEU A 165 39.17 32.20 -4.77
CA LEU A 165 39.10 33.62 -4.45
C LEU A 165 39.56 33.87 -3.02
N ASP A 166 40.47 34.85 -2.86
CA ASP A 166 40.96 35.28 -1.57
C ASP A 166 40.00 36.30 -0.96
N LEU A 167 39.48 36.01 0.22
CA LEU A 167 38.53 36.89 0.92
C LEU A 167 39.22 37.61 2.09
N ASP A 168 40.38 37.15 2.51
CA ASP A 168 41.13 37.71 3.62
C ASP A 168 42.02 38.89 3.20
N PHE A 169 42.07 39.90 4.04
CA PHE A 169 42.82 41.12 3.76
C PHE A 169 44.30 41.05 4.19
N PHE A 170 44.64 40.22 5.20
CA PHE A 170 45.97 40.12 5.78
C PHE A 170 46.61 38.73 5.69
N SER A 171 45.83 37.74 5.25
CA SER A 171 46.25 36.34 5.08
C SER A 171 45.60 35.80 3.82
N LYS A 172 45.86 34.55 3.44
CA LYS A 172 45.06 33.85 2.45
C LYS A 172 43.90 33.19 3.18
N SER A 173 42.79 33.05 2.48
CA SER A 173 41.60 32.35 2.97
C SER A 173 41.91 30.94 3.52
N ASP A 174 41.13 30.52 4.51
CA ASP A 174 41.16 29.22 5.18
C ASP A 174 40.02 28.30 4.63
N PRO A 175 40.13 27.75 3.40
CA PRO A 175 39.04 27.13 2.71
C PRO A 175 38.66 25.74 3.24
N TYR A 176 37.34 25.47 3.24
CA TYR A 176 36.74 24.17 3.39
C TYR A 176 35.55 24.03 2.47
N ALA A 177 35.15 22.78 2.12
CA ALA A 177 34.01 22.50 1.27
C ALA A 177 32.88 21.81 2.02
N LYS A 178 31.64 22.13 1.64
CA LYS A 178 30.42 21.44 2.07
C LYS A 178 29.74 20.85 0.85
N PHE A 179 29.42 19.57 0.93
CA PHE A 179 28.71 18.84 -0.11
C PHE A 179 27.31 18.56 0.35
N TYR A 180 26.33 18.87 -0.50
CA TYR A 180 24.92 18.69 -0.23
C TYR A 180 24.28 17.87 -1.34
N ARG A 181 23.37 16.97 -0.98
CA ARG A 181 22.43 16.40 -1.93
C ARG A 181 21.23 17.33 -2.12
N VAL A 182 20.69 17.34 -3.33
CA VAL A 182 19.59 18.24 -3.72
C VAL A 182 18.29 17.45 -3.73
N ASN A 183 17.28 17.95 -2.98
CA ASN A 183 15.92 17.43 -2.95
C ASN A 183 14.93 18.55 -3.33
N GLY A 184 14.61 18.67 -4.62
CA GLY A 184 13.82 19.78 -5.11
C GLY A 184 14.48 21.14 -4.82
N GLN A 185 13.86 21.97 -3.97
CA GLN A 185 14.40 23.26 -3.53
C GLN A 185 15.20 23.18 -2.22
N GLN A 186 15.26 22.00 -1.58
CA GLN A 186 15.98 21.81 -0.33
C GLN A 186 17.35 21.15 -0.56
N THR A 187 18.31 21.45 0.32
CA THR A 187 19.63 20.83 0.32
C THR A 187 19.90 20.17 1.66
N GLU A 188 20.46 18.97 1.62
CA GLU A 188 20.84 18.22 2.81
C GLU A 188 22.34 18.01 2.82
N LEU A 189 23.02 18.42 3.91
CA LEU A 189 24.47 18.26 4.06
C LEU A 189 24.84 16.78 4.17
N ILE A 190 25.72 16.31 3.28
CA ILE A 190 26.24 14.94 3.29
C ILE A 190 27.69 14.85 3.74
N HIS A 191 28.50 15.89 3.49
CA HIS A 191 29.89 15.92 3.92
C HIS A 191 30.38 17.35 4.11
N LYS A 192 31.32 17.52 5.07
CA LYS A 192 32.07 18.75 5.28
C LYS A 192 33.56 18.37 5.41
N THR A 193 34.42 18.99 4.59
CA THR A 193 35.85 18.77 4.66
C THR A 193 36.47 19.46 5.88
N GLU A 194 37.71 19.12 6.17
CA GLU A 194 38.56 19.88 7.08
C GLU A 194 38.88 21.28 6.53
N VAL A 195 39.27 22.19 7.41
CA VAL A 195 39.75 23.54 7.05
C VAL A 195 41.26 23.50 6.77
N ILE A 196 41.67 23.99 5.60
CA ILE A 196 43.11 24.11 5.27
C ILE A 196 43.49 25.59 5.32
N LYS A 197 44.31 25.92 6.30
CA LYS A 197 44.69 27.32 6.57
C LYS A 197 45.60 27.92 5.52
N ASN A 198 45.36 29.20 5.22
CA ASN A 198 46.22 30.05 4.38
C ASN A 198 46.54 29.46 2.99
N ASN A 199 45.57 28.81 2.36
CA ASN A 199 45.80 28.07 1.12
C ASN A 199 44.68 28.22 0.08
N LEU A 200 44.97 28.91 -1.00
CA LEU A 200 44.03 29.07 -2.13
C LEU A 200 44.00 27.86 -3.10
N ASN A 201 44.82 26.82 -2.82
CA ASN A 201 44.85 25.57 -3.58
C ASN A 201 44.79 24.37 -2.61
N PRO A 202 43.74 24.25 -1.80
CA PRO A 202 43.64 23.17 -0.80
C PRO A 202 43.47 21.81 -1.46
N ASN A 203 44.08 20.78 -0.84
CA ASN A 203 43.83 19.37 -1.12
C ASN A 203 43.22 18.76 0.14
N TRP A 204 41.89 18.57 0.14
CA TRP A 204 41.21 18.00 1.29
C TRP A 204 41.39 16.48 1.37
N MET A 205 41.15 15.91 2.56
CA MET A 205 41.21 14.47 2.77
C MET A 205 40.18 13.74 1.94
N SER A 206 40.51 12.50 1.56
CA SER A 206 39.53 11.62 0.90
C SER A 206 38.46 11.20 1.89
N TRP A 207 37.24 11.04 1.39
CA TRP A 207 36.12 10.51 2.14
C TRP A 207 35.33 9.48 1.32
N GLU A 208 34.58 8.64 2.02
CA GLU A 208 33.86 7.51 1.44
C GLU A 208 32.36 7.75 1.58
N THR A 209 31.58 7.34 0.60
CA THR A 209 30.15 7.42 0.55
C THR A 209 29.62 6.35 -0.40
N THR A 210 28.30 6.31 -0.60
CA THR A 210 27.67 5.40 -1.55
C THR A 210 26.91 6.18 -2.63
N GLU A 211 26.75 5.56 -3.80
CA GLU A 211 25.93 6.16 -4.87
C GLU A 211 24.51 6.44 -4.38
N ASN A 212 23.96 5.55 -3.55
CA ASN A 212 22.63 5.72 -2.97
C ASN A 212 22.54 6.92 -2.02
N GLU A 213 23.61 7.22 -1.27
CA GLU A 213 23.61 8.40 -0.39
C GLU A 213 23.64 9.70 -1.16
N ILE A 214 24.49 9.79 -2.19
CA ILE A 214 24.60 11.01 -3.00
C ILE A 214 23.43 11.18 -3.97
N CYS A 215 22.89 10.09 -4.52
CA CYS A 215 21.82 10.11 -5.53
C CYS A 215 20.43 9.86 -4.96
N LYS A 216 20.23 9.92 -3.63
CA LYS A 216 18.97 9.58 -2.96
C LYS A 216 17.74 10.30 -3.51
N PHE A 217 17.86 11.56 -3.90
CA PHE A 217 16.76 12.39 -4.38
C PHE A 217 16.98 12.90 -5.80
N SER A 218 18.25 13.14 -6.16
CA SER A 218 18.64 13.60 -7.50
C SER A 218 20.10 13.23 -7.73
N ARG A 219 20.53 13.26 -9.00
CA ARG A 219 21.96 13.05 -9.34
C ARG A 219 22.79 14.33 -9.22
N ASN A 220 22.23 15.41 -8.70
CA ASN A 220 22.90 16.68 -8.53
C ASN A 220 23.40 16.85 -7.11
N LEU A 221 24.68 17.22 -7.01
CA LEU A 221 25.34 17.65 -5.79
C LEU A 221 25.51 19.17 -5.81
N PHE A 222 25.10 19.84 -4.76
CA PHE A 222 25.41 21.24 -4.56
C PHE A 222 26.64 21.35 -3.64
N VAL A 223 27.65 22.08 -4.06
CA VAL A 223 28.90 22.24 -3.32
C VAL A 223 29.15 23.71 -3.04
N GLU A 224 29.38 24.04 -1.78
CA GLU A 224 29.87 25.34 -1.33
C GLU A 224 31.31 25.23 -0.88
N VAL A 225 32.15 26.14 -1.35
CA VAL A 225 33.51 26.37 -0.79
C VAL A 225 33.47 27.65 0.03
N LYS A 226 33.87 27.54 1.28
CA LYS A 226 33.76 28.63 2.26
C LYS A 226 35.13 28.93 2.88
N ASP A 227 35.32 30.17 3.25
CA ASP A 227 36.40 30.64 4.09
C ASP A 227 36.01 30.50 5.57
N TYR A 228 36.91 30.04 6.39
CA TYR A 228 36.68 29.86 7.83
C TYR A 228 37.32 30.99 8.64
N ASP A 229 36.49 31.80 9.27
CA ASP A 229 36.85 32.85 10.18
C ASP A 229 36.47 32.53 11.63
N ARG A 230 37.14 33.14 12.59
CA ARG A 230 36.83 32.98 14.02
C ARG A 230 35.44 33.44 14.40
N LEU A 231 34.85 34.35 13.65
CA LEU A 231 33.53 34.96 13.91
C LEU A 231 32.44 34.47 12.96
N GLY A 232 32.74 33.52 12.08
CA GLY A 232 31.77 33.00 11.09
C GLY A 232 32.44 32.27 9.94
N SER A 233 31.78 32.20 8.80
CA SER A 233 32.37 31.70 7.56
C SER A 233 31.76 32.41 6.36
N GLU A 234 32.58 32.85 5.44
CA GLU A 234 32.16 33.53 4.21
C GLU A 234 32.13 32.56 3.02
N LEU A 235 31.27 32.83 2.04
CA LEU A 235 31.19 32.00 0.84
C LEU A 235 32.20 32.45 -0.20
N ILE A 236 33.21 31.63 -0.49
CA ILE A 236 34.15 31.81 -1.58
C ILE A 236 33.40 31.60 -2.92
N GLY A 237 32.71 30.46 -3.07
CA GLY A 237 31.94 30.15 -4.26
C GLY A 237 31.18 28.85 -4.13
N HIS A 238 30.29 28.62 -5.09
CA HIS A 238 29.48 27.40 -5.15
C HIS A 238 29.40 26.86 -6.58
N VAL A 239 29.02 25.57 -6.68
CA VAL A 239 28.78 24.90 -7.95
C VAL A 239 27.76 23.78 -7.77
N THR A 240 26.94 23.53 -8.77
CA THR A 240 26.13 22.30 -8.85
C THR A 240 26.80 21.35 -9.81
N ILE A 241 27.02 20.12 -9.37
CA ILE A 241 27.71 19.05 -10.09
C ILE A 241 26.72 17.93 -10.34
N ASN A 242 26.54 17.52 -11.59
CA ASN A 242 25.83 16.28 -11.88
C ASN A 242 26.80 15.10 -11.73
N TYR A 243 26.41 14.11 -10.93
CA TYR A 243 27.24 12.94 -10.66
C TYR A 243 27.60 12.15 -11.94
N ASP A 244 26.71 12.13 -12.93
CA ASP A 244 26.96 11.46 -14.20
C ASP A 244 28.07 12.16 -15.03
N GLU A 245 28.24 13.47 -14.88
CA GLU A 245 29.37 14.16 -15.50
C GLU A 245 30.71 13.62 -14.95
N ILE A 246 30.74 13.22 -13.68
CA ILE A 246 31.93 12.61 -13.05
C ILE A 246 32.05 11.14 -13.48
N LYS A 247 30.97 10.36 -13.33
CA LYS A 247 30.99 8.89 -13.52
C LYS A 247 31.17 8.53 -14.99
N ILE A 248 30.39 9.15 -15.88
CA ILE A 248 30.32 8.82 -17.32
C ILE A 248 31.31 9.68 -18.12
N ASN A 249 31.24 11.01 -17.97
CA ASN A 249 32.00 11.94 -18.81
C ASN A 249 33.42 12.19 -18.26
N LYS A 250 33.79 11.61 -17.12
CA LYS A 250 35.10 11.73 -16.48
C LYS A 250 35.53 13.18 -16.23
N ARG A 251 34.55 14.08 -16.02
CA ARG A 251 34.83 15.47 -15.72
C ARG A 251 35.44 15.62 -14.34
N THR A 252 36.51 16.35 -14.21
CA THR A 252 37.26 16.52 -12.96
C THR A 252 37.36 17.96 -12.48
N GLU A 253 37.00 18.96 -13.29
CA GLU A 253 37.10 20.37 -12.97
C GLU A 253 35.76 21.09 -13.10
N PHE A 254 35.40 21.83 -12.04
CA PHE A 254 34.09 22.48 -11.90
C PHE A 254 34.33 23.94 -11.46
N PRO A 255 34.08 24.94 -12.36
CA PRO A 255 34.22 26.35 -12.02
C PRO A 255 33.31 26.75 -10.87
N LEU A 256 33.86 27.41 -9.87
CA LEU A 256 33.09 27.97 -8.76
C LEU A 256 32.65 29.38 -9.11
N LEU A 257 31.41 29.69 -8.75
CA LEU A 257 30.82 31.02 -8.94
C LEU A 257 30.49 31.66 -7.59
N THR A 258 30.75 32.95 -7.48
CA THR A 258 30.26 33.77 -6.35
C THR A 258 28.75 33.92 -6.48
N THR A 259 28.06 34.42 -5.44
CA THR A 259 26.61 34.76 -5.48
C THR A 259 26.26 35.79 -6.58
N LYS A 260 27.25 36.55 -7.07
CA LYS A 260 27.11 37.52 -8.16
C LYS A 260 27.50 36.94 -9.54
N GLY A 261 27.71 35.63 -9.63
CA GLY A 261 28.07 34.92 -10.87
C GLY A 261 29.50 35.18 -11.38
N LYS A 262 30.38 35.75 -10.55
CA LYS A 262 31.81 35.91 -10.90
C LYS A 262 32.60 34.66 -10.58
N ASN A 263 33.67 34.40 -11.33
CA ASN A 263 34.58 33.30 -11.10
C ASN A 263 35.25 33.40 -9.69
N ALA A 264 35.14 32.31 -8.93
CA ALA A 264 35.70 32.18 -7.58
C ALA A 264 36.77 31.09 -7.47
N GLY A 265 37.32 30.63 -8.59
CA GLY A 265 38.27 29.54 -8.69
C GLY A 265 37.64 28.26 -9.23
N THR A 266 38.26 27.12 -9.02
CA THR A 266 37.81 25.83 -9.52
C THR A 266 37.81 24.80 -8.43
N LEU A 267 36.72 24.04 -8.28
CA LEU A 267 36.69 22.80 -7.52
C LEU A 267 37.21 21.68 -8.41
N LYS A 268 38.15 20.89 -7.91
CA LYS A 268 38.83 19.84 -8.68
C LYS A 268 38.70 18.49 -7.96
N LEU A 269 38.25 17.48 -8.70
CA LEU A 269 38.29 16.08 -8.26
C LEU A 269 39.72 15.56 -8.48
N LEU A 270 40.40 15.23 -7.37
CA LEU A 270 41.79 14.80 -7.37
C LEU A 270 41.94 13.29 -7.44
N GLU A 271 40.96 12.56 -6.88
CA GLU A 271 40.95 11.11 -6.85
C GLU A 271 39.51 10.62 -6.87
N LEU A 272 39.23 9.56 -7.63
CA LEU A 272 37.95 8.87 -7.69
C LEU A 272 38.20 7.37 -7.80
N VAL A 273 37.68 6.64 -6.83
CA VAL A 273 37.58 5.18 -6.88
C VAL A 273 36.09 4.82 -6.74
N ILE A 274 35.56 4.17 -7.75
CA ILE A 274 34.20 3.63 -7.74
C ILE A 274 34.34 2.11 -7.67
N ILE A 275 33.83 1.52 -6.60
CA ILE A 275 33.76 0.07 -6.43
C ILE A 275 32.33 -0.34 -6.75
N GLU A 276 32.12 -0.78 -7.98
CA GLU A 276 30.83 -1.32 -8.39
C GLU A 276 30.67 -2.74 -7.82
N PRO A 277 29.45 -3.13 -7.40
CA PRO A 277 29.18 -4.51 -7.06
C PRO A 277 29.57 -5.39 -8.26
N GLN A 278 30.41 -6.36 -8.04
CA GLN A 278 30.67 -7.35 -9.10
C GLN A 278 29.39 -8.13 -9.34
N GLU A 279 28.91 -8.16 -10.57
CA GLU A 279 27.86 -9.08 -11.02
C GLU A 279 28.45 -10.49 -11.01
N GLU A 280 28.43 -11.15 -9.85
CA GLU A 280 28.55 -12.60 -9.83
C GLU A 280 27.28 -13.17 -10.47
N GLN A 281 27.42 -14.06 -11.44
CA GLN A 281 26.33 -14.88 -11.94
C GLN A 281 25.85 -15.78 -10.79
N VAL A 282 24.86 -15.30 -10.08
CA VAL A 282 24.29 -15.99 -8.93
C VAL A 282 23.11 -16.80 -9.41
N GLU A 283 23.18 -18.10 -9.19
CA GLU A 283 22.02 -18.97 -9.37
C GLU A 283 20.98 -18.61 -8.32
N ILE A 284 19.84 -18.09 -8.77
CA ILE A 284 18.76 -17.62 -7.88
C ILE A 284 18.00 -18.85 -7.38
N VAL A 285 18.24 -19.25 -6.14
CA VAL A 285 17.40 -20.23 -5.43
C VAL A 285 16.44 -19.48 -4.52
N GLN A 286 15.18 -19.80 -4.64
CA GLN A 286 14.15 -19.25 -3.75
C GLN A 286 14.10 -20.08 -2.44
N GLU A 287 14.48 -19.51 -1.28
CA GLU A 287 14.15 -20.12 0.00
C GLU A 287 12.65 -20.02 0.29
N GLU A 288 12.07 -21.10 0.75
CA GLU A 288 10.69 -21.03 1.25
C GLU A 288 10.66 -20.20 2.55
N PRO A 289 9.64 -19.36 2.74
CA PRO A 289 9.46 -18.61 3.98
C PRO A 289 9.44 -19.60 5.16
N LYS A 290 10.16 -19.32 6.23
CA LYS A 290 10.26 -20.21 7.41
C LYS A 290 8.95 -20.37 8.17
N GLU A 291 8.04 -19.40 8.09
CA GLU A 291 6.75 -19.41 8.77
C GLU A 291 5.62 -19.27 7.76
N ILE A 292 4.63 -20.14 7.87
CA ILE A 292 3.39 -20.07 7.11
C ILE A 292 2.55 -18.92 7.68
N THR A 293 2.08 -18.05 6.82
CA THR A 293 1.30 -16.88 7.18
C THR A 293 -0.01 -16.81 6.40
N PHE A 294 -0.89 -15.91 6.80
CA PHE A 294 -2.12 -15.60 6.10
C PHE A 294 -1.94 -15.37 4.58
N LEU A 295 -0.84 -14.69 4.19
CA LEU A 295 -0.57 -14.43 2.78
C LEU A 295 -0.29 -15.70 1.96
N ASP A 296 0.29 -16.74 2.56
CA ASP A 296 0.56 -17.99 1.86
C ASP A 296 -0.73 -18.70 1.44
N TYR A 297 -1.78 -18.57 2.25
CA TYR A 297 -3.10 -19.11 1.90
C TYR A 297 -3.77 -18.29 0.80
N LEU A 298 -3.74 -16.95 0.89
CA LEU A 298 -4.31 -16.09 -0.15
C LEU A 298 -3.61 -16.30 -1.49
N MET A 299 -2.27 -16.31 -1.49
CA MET A 299 -1.48 -16.59 -2.69
C MET A 299 -1.68 -18.03 -3.18
N GLY A 300 -1.94 -18.98 -2.28
CA GLY A 300 -2.28 -20.37 -2.59
C GLY A 300 -3.70 -20.58 -3.12
N GLY A 301 -4.48 -19.51 -3.29
CA GLY A 301 -5.81 -19.57 -3.90
C GLY A 301 -6.98 -19.53 -2.93
N TRP A 302 -6.73 -19.35 -1.62
CA TRP A 302 -7.81 -18.97 -0.71
C TRP A 302 -8.32 -17.58 -1.02
N GLN A 303 -9.63 -17.40 -0.92
CA GLN A 303 -10.31 -16.13 -1.11
C GLN A 303 -10.96 -15.68 0.20
N MET A 304 -11.35 -14.40 0.24
CA MET A 304 -12.24 -13.89 1.28
C MET A 304 -13.51 -13.42 0.60
N SER A 305 -14.65 -13.84 1.11
CA SER A 305 -15.95 -13.40 0.60
C SER A 305 -16.72 -12.67 1.69
N LEU A 306 -17.42 -11.60 1.33
CA LEU A 306 -18.15 -10.73 2.25
C LEU A 306 -19.65 -10.96 2.14
N GLN A 307 -20.34 -10.97 3.29
CA GLN A 307 -21.80 -10.85 3.40
C GLN A 307 -22.11 -9.67 4.30
N ILE A 308 -23.15 -8.89 4.00
CA ILE A 308 -23.52 -7.70 4.77
C ILE A 308 -24.96 -7.79 5.28
N GLY A 309 -25.15 -7.48 6.58
CA GLY A 309 -26.43 -7.24 7.21
C GLY A 309 -26.56 -5.77 7.63
N ILE A 310 -27.68 -5.12 7.31
CA ILE A 310 -27.92 -3.70 7.56
C ILE A 310 -29.21 -3.53 8.36
N ASP A 311 -29.10 -2.84 9.47
CA ASP A 311 -30.18 -2.55 10.40
C ASP A 311 -31.09 -1.43 9.88
N PHE A 312 -32.40 -1.71 9.78
CA PHE A 312 -33.44 -0.74 9.42
C PHE A 312 -34.48 -0.63 10.55
N THR A 313 -34.07 -0.82 11.79
CA THR A 313 -34.97 -0.64 12.95
C THR A 313 -35.25 0.83 13.21
N PHE A 314 -36.35 1.08 13.93
CA PHE A 314 -36.89 2.41 14.17
C PHE A 314 -35.92 3.33 14.96
N SER A 315 -35.01 2.76 15.75
CA SER A 315 -33.95 3.48 16.46
C SER A 315 -33.08 4.33 15.55
N ASN A 316 -32.85 3.89 14.31
CA ASN A 316 -32.11 4.64 13.28
C ASN A 316 -32.77 5.96 12.86
N GLN A 317 -33.97 6.27 13.33
CA GLN A 317 -34.81 7.39 12.95
C GLN A 317 -35.21 7.39 11.46
N PRO A 318 -36.49 7.68 11.14
CA PRO A 318 -36.95 7.73 9.74
C PRO A 318 -36.12 8.74 8.92
N ILE A 319 -35.93 8.42 7.64
CA ILE A 319 -35.11 9.25 6.72
C ILE A 319 -35.59 10.70 6.57
N THR A 320 -36.81 10.99 6.95
CA THR A 320 -37.40 12.33 6.97
C THR A 320 -36.87 13.20 8.12
N LYS A 321 -36.24 12.58 9.13
CA LYS A 321 -35.65 13.26 10.25
C LYS A 321 -34.23 13.73 9.93
N PRO A 322 -33.81 14.92 10.45
CA PRO A 322 -32.45 15.43 10.23
C PRO A 322 -31.36 14.53 10.82
N ASP A 323 -31.67 13.86 11.92
CA ASP A 323 -30.81 13.00 12.73
C ASP A 323 -30.86 11.51 12.34
N SER A 324 -31.58 11.17 11.25
CA SER A 324 -31.60 9.79 10.74
C SER A 324 -30.19 9.31 10.41
N LEU A 325 -29.81 8.14 10.95
CA LEU A 325 -28.53 7.50 10.68
C LEU A 325 -28.42 7.01 9.24
N HIS A 326 -29.57 6.77 8.57
CA HIS A 326 -29.65 6.38 7.16
C HIS A 326 -29.80 7.56 6.19
N LYS A 327 -29.70 8.80 6.66
CA LYS A 327 -29.83 9.95 5.78
C LYS A 327 -28.81 9.90 4.65
N VAL A 328 -29.27 9.85 3.42
CA VAL A 328 -28.42 9.89 2.22
C VAL A 328 -28.19 11.33 1.81
N ASP A 329 -26.94 11.74 1.75
CA ASP A 329 -26.51 13.06 1.28
C ASP A 329 -25.58 12.88 0.06
N PRO A 330 -25.78 13.64 -1.04
CA PRO A 330 -24.95 13.52 -2.24
C PRO A 330 -23.48 13.91 -2.03
N HIS A 331 -23.19 14.69 -0.97
CA HIS A 331 -21.85 15.22 -0.69
C HIS A 331 -21.17 14.53 0.48
N LYS A 332 -21.91 13.81 1.34
CA LYS A 332 -21.37 13.18 2.54
C LYS A 332 -21.97 11.80 2.77
N LEU A 333 -21.12 10.80 2.86
CA LEU A 333 -21.53 9.44 3.22
C LEU A 333 -21.96 9.38 4.68
N ASN A 334 -23.09 8.71 4.97
CA ASN A 334 -23.48 8.36 6.32
C ASN A 334 -22.59 7.23 6.87
N TYR A 335 -22.70 6.89 8.14
CA TYR A 335 -21.84 5.89 8.79
C TYR A 335 -21.98 4.48 8.17
N TYR A 336 -23.19 4.09 7.76
CA TYR A 336 -23.41 2.82 7.05
C TYR A 336 -22.64 2.78 5.73
N GLN A 337 -22.74 3.82 4.93
CA GLN A 337 -22.02 3.94 3.65
C GLN A 337 -20.49 3.99 3.85
N GLN A 338 -20.05 4.66 4.91
CA GLN A 338 -18.61 4.71 5.24
C GLN A 338 -18.07 3.32 5.60
N ALA A 339 -18.76 2.57 6.46
CA ALA A 339 -18.38 1.21 6.83
C ALA A 339 -18.35 0.27 5.64
N ILE A 340 -19.38 0.29 4.78
CA ILE A 340 -19.44 -0.48 3.54
C ILE A 340 -18.24 -0.17 2.64
N LYS A 341 -17.93 1.12 2.48
CA LYS A 341 -16.87 1.57 1.57
C LYS A 341 -15.47 1.23 2.08
N GLU A 342 -15.18 1.51 3.33
CA GLU A 342 -13.80 1.42 3.86
C GLU A 342 -13.51 -0.01 4.38
N ILE A 343 -14.38 -0.60 5.18
CA ILE A 343 -14.20 -1.94 5.73
C ILE A 343 -14.58 -3.00 4.71
N GLY A 344 -15.79 -2.92 4.16
CA GLY A 344 -16.26 -3.85 3.12
C GLY A 344 -15.34 -3.84 1.91
N GLY A 345 -14.93 -2.66 1.43
CA GLY A 345 -13.99 -2.52 0.31
C GLY A 345 -12.61 -3.12 0.58
N GLY A 346 -12.16 -3.13 1.85
CA GLY A 346 -10.91 -3.79 2.26
C GLY A 346 -10.99 -5.31 2.09
N ILE A 347 -12.13 -5.91 2.43
CA ILE A 347 -12.37 -7.36 2.36
C ILE A 347 -12.63 -7.81 0.92
N ILE A 348 -13.49 -7.10 0.18
CA ILE A 348 -13.84 -7.38 -1.23
C ILE A 348 -12.59 -7.38 -2.15
N ALA A 349 -11.52 -6.70 -1.75
CA ALA A 349 -10.27 -6.71 -2.51
C ALA A 349 -9.68 -8.12 -2.70
N TYR A 350 -10.06 -9.09 -1.84
CA TYR A 350 -9.61 -10.49 -1.85
C TYR A 350 -10.69 -11.46 -2.37
N ASP A 351 -11.78 -10.93 -2.89
CA ASP A 351 -12.86 -11.67 -3.52
C ASP A 351 -12.72 -11.61 -5.05
N TYR A 352 -12.66 -12.77 -5.72
CA TYR A 352 -12.42 -12.80 -7.17
C TYR A 352 -13.66 -12.39 -7.97
N ASP A 353 -14.85 -12.83 -7.55
CA ASP A 353 -16.09 -12.54 -8.27
C ASP A 353 -16.76 -11.25 -7.78
N LYS A 354 -16.40 -10.77 -6.59
CA LYS A 354 -16.89 -9.55 -5.94
C LYS A 354 -18.42 -9.53 -5.79
N GLN A 355 -19.03 -10.71 -5.70
CA GLN A 355 -20.47 -10.87 -5.53
C GLN A 355 -20.79 -10.94 -4.03
N VAL A 356 -21.37 -9.88 -3.50
CA VAL A 356 -21.63 -9.72 -2.07
C VAL A 356 -23.13 -9.83 -1.81
N PRO A 357 -23.61 -10.86 -1.08
CA PRO A 357 -25.01 -10.91 -0.66
C PRO A 357 -25.25 -9.87 0.43
N VAL A 358 -26.27 -9.01 0.22
CA VAL A 358 -26.60 -7.91 1.13
C VAL A 358 -28.03 -8.02 1.60
N TYR A 359 -28.21 -8.03 2.91
CA TYR A 359 -29.51 -8.15 3.55
C TYR A 359 -29.83 -6.95 4.44
N GLY A 360 -31.09 -6.55 4.47
CA GLY A 360 -31.64 -5.66 5.47
C GLY A 360 -32.40 -6.44 6.53
N PHE A 361 -32.53 -5.89 7.73
CA PHE A 361 -33.33 -6.43 8.82
C PHE A 361 -34.03 -5.33 9.63
N GLY A 362 -35.09 -5.69 10.39
CA GLY A 362 -35.78 -4.76 11.29
C GLY A 362 -36.66 -3.72 10.58
N GLY A 363 -36.97 -3.92 9.29
CA GLY A 363 -37.78 -3.00 8.50
C GLY A 363 -38.89 -3.68 7.71
N THR A 364 -39.81 -2.88 7.18
CA THR A 364 -40.83 -3.34 6.21
C THR A 364 -40.42 -2.89 4.82
N PRO A 365 -39.83 -3.78 4.01
CA PRO A 365 -39.36 -3.42 2.68
C PRO A 365 -40.53 -3.25 1.70
N LYS A 366 -40.49 -2.14 0.93
CA LYS A 366 -41.39 -1.88 -0.21
C LYS A 366 -40.56 -1.88 -1.50
N LEU A 367 -39.69 -2.87 -1.61
CA LEU A 367 -38.77 -3.02 -2.74
C LEU A 367 -39.50 -3.66 -3.93
N PRO A 368 -39.03 -3.40 -5.16
CA PRO A 368 -39.57 -4.09 -6.35
C PRO A 368 -39.45 -5.61 -6.17
N ASN A 369 -40.48 -6.33 -6.59
CA ASN A 369 -40.59 -7.80 -6.49
C ASN A 369 -40.65 -8.35 -5.05
N TYR A 370 -40.77 -7.50 -4.03
CA TYR A 370 -40.92 -7.90 -2.65
C TYR A 370 -42.41 -7.82 -2.24
N THR A 371 -43.05 -8.97 -2.04
CA THR A 371 -44.52 -9.06 -1.83
C THR A 371 -44.94 -9.01 -0.36
N LYS A 372 -44.02 -9.18 0.58
CA LYS A 372 -44.29 -9.17 2.02
C LYS A 372 -44.43 -7.72 2.52
N ASN A 373 -45.65 -7.36 2.94
CA ASN A 373 -45.99 -6.02 3.44
C ASN A 373 -45.91 -5.92 4.97
N THR A 374 -45.12 -6.75 5.61
CA THR A 374 -44.90 -6.79 7.05
C THR A 374 -43.43 -6.64 7.33
N MET A 375 -43.10 -6.31 8.57
CA MET A 375 -41.75 -6.29 9.05
C MET A 375 -41.03 -7.60 8.71
N ASP A 376 -39.80 -7.49 8.30
CA ASP A 376 -38.92 -8.61 7.98
C ASP A 376 -37.55 -8.42 8.64
N ASP A 377 -37.05 -9.48 9.24
CA ASP A 377 -35.78 -9.53 9.95
C ASP A 377 -34.65 -10.11 9.08
N CYS A 378 -34.94 -10.41 7.80
CA CYS A 378 -33.91 -10.75 6.82
C CYS A 378 -34.48 -10.67 5.39
N PHE A 379 -34.19 -9.58 4.70
CA PHE A 379 -34.62 -9.38 3.31
C PHE A 379 -33.45 -8.95 2.42
N PRO A 380 -33.38 -9.42 1.15
CA PRO A 380 -32.37 -8.98 0.23
C PRO A 380 -32.49 -7.49 -0.08
N LEU A 381 -31.40 -6.74 0.07
CA LEU A 381 -31.41 -5.28 -0.07
C LEU A 381 -31.75 -4.82 -1.50
N ASN A 382 -31.39 -5.60 -2.51
CA ASN A 382 -31.76 -5.36 -3.91
C ASN A 382 -33.19 -5.80 -4.28
N GLY A 383 -33.96 -6.33 -3.33
CA GLY A 383 -35.33 -6.81 -3.51
C GLY A 383 -35.46 -8.15 -4.23
N ASN A 384 -34.36 -8.78 -4.62
CA ASN A 384 -34.37 -10.06 -5.36
C ASN A 384 -34.03 -11.23 -4.42
N LYS A 385 -35.07 -12.05 -4.10
CA LYS A 385 -34.90 -13.19 -3.18
C LYS A 385 -34.05 -14.32 -3.75
N ASP A 386 -34.07 -14.49 -5.06
CA ASP A 386 -33.31 -15.55 -5.74
C ASP A 386 -31.85 -15.16 -6.00
N ASN A 387 -31.58 -13.85 -6.00
CA ASN A 387 -30.23 -13.33 -6.21
C ASN A 387 -29.96 -12.07 -5.35
N PRO A 388 -29.58 -12.24 -4.08
CA PRO A 388 -29.32 -11.13 -3.16
C PRO A 388 -27.97 -10.42 -3.39
N PHE A 389 -27.21 -10.82 -4.39
CA PHE A 389 -25.86 -10.35 -4.63
C PHE A 389 -25.80 -8.95 -5.24
N CYS A 390 -24.87 -8.14 -4.73
CA CYS A 390 -24.47 -6.85 -5.27
C CYS A 390 -23.01 -6.93 -5.76
N ASN A 391 -22.72 -6.27 -6.88
CA ASN A 391 -21.40 -6.35 -7.49
C ASN A 391 -20.47 -5.23 -6.98
N ASP A 392 -19.39 -5.60 -6.31
CA ASP A 392 -18.37 -4.70 -5.73
C ASP A 392 -19.00 -3.67 -4.76
N VAL A 393 -18.17 -2.86 -4.13
CA VAL A 393 -18.57 -1.76 -3.21
C VAL A 393 -19.58 -0.82 -3.87
N GLN A 394 -19.40 -0.52 -5.15
CA GLN A 394 -20.28 0.41 -5.86
C GLN A 394 -21.71 -0.13 -6.00
N GLY A 395 -21.84 -1.41 -6.37
CA GLY A 395 -23.18 -2.05 -6.46
C GLY A 395 -23.87 -2.11 -5.10
N ILE A 396 -23.12 -2.34 -4.01
CA ILE A 396 -23.68 -2.33 -2.65
C ILE A 396 -24.18 -0.92 -2.27
N LEU A 397 -23.36 0.11 -2.47
CA LEU A 397 -23.73 1.49 -2.17
C LEU A 397 -24.92 1.98 -3.01
N GLN A 398 -25.00 1.55 -4.27
CA GLN A 398 -26.13 1.84 -5.14
C GLN A 398 -27.40 1.16 -4.61
N ALA A 399 -27.36 -0.16 -4.35
CA ALA A 399 -28.50 -0.90 -3.81
C ALA A 399 -28.98 -0.31 -2.47
N TYR A 400 -28.04 0.06 -1.58
CA TYR A 400 -28.36 0.73 -0.33
C TYR A 400 -29.08 2.07 -0.56
N THR A 401 -28.53 2.94 -1.40
CA THR A 401 -29.08 4.27 -1.68
C THR A 401 -30.49 4.18 -2.29
N GLU A 402 -30.73 3.18 -3.15
CA GLU A 402 -32.03 2.94 -3.78
C GLU A 402 -33.04 2.28 -2.83
N ALA A 403 -32.59 1.47 -1.87
CA ALA A 403 -33.42 0.74 -0.94
C ALA A 403 -33.90 1.61 0.24
N VAL A 404 -33.02 2.42 0.83
CA VAL A 404 -33.33 3.23 2.02
C VAL A 404 -34.67 3.97 1.95
N PRO A 405 -35.01 4.73 0.89
CA PRO A 405 -36.28 5.44 0.82
C PRO A 405 -37.50 4.52 0.66
N LYS A 406 -37.32 3.23 0.38
CA LYS A 406 -38.38 2.23 0.14
C LYS A 406 -38.53 1.26 1.31
N ILE A 407 -37.86 1.51 2.44
CA ILE A 407 -37.98 0.67 3.64
C ILE A 407 -38.64 1.51 4.74
N VAL A 408 -39.72 0.99 5.32
CA VAL A 408 -40.31 1.56 6.52
C VAL A 408 -39.61 0.96 7.73
N PHE A 409 -38.90 1.81 8.47
CA PHE A 409 -38.17 1.38 9.65
C PHE A 409 -39.12 0.90 10.72
N SER A 410 -38.84 -0.24 11.31
CA SER A 410 -39.71 -0.95 12.23
C SER A 410 -38.92 -1.47 13.43
N GLY A 411 -39.21 -2.61 13.94
CA GLY A 411 -38.57 -3.34 15.02
C GLY A 411 -39.37 -4.60 15.30
N PRO A 412 -38.83 -5.49 16.07
CA PRO A 412 -37.63 -5.48 16.90
C PRO A 412 -36.29 -5.65 16.14
N THR A 413 -35.15 -5.51 16.84
CA THR A 413 -33.81 -5.73 16.29
C THR A 413 -33.47 -7.20 16.41
N PHE A 414 -33.74 -7.99 15.38
CA PHE A 414 -33.44 -9.41 15.28
C PHE A 414 -32.31 -9.66 14.27
N ILE A 415 -31.19 -10.28 14.72
CA ILE A 415 -30.04 -10.56 13.87
C ILE A 415 -29.87 -12.06 13.55
N ALA A 416 -30.57 -12.94 14.27
CA ALA A 416 -30.38 -14.39 14.11
C ALA A 416 -30.63 -14.87 12.68
N ASN A 417 -31.61 -14.30 11.96
CA ASN A 417 -31.89 -14.71 10.59
C ASN A 417 -30.85 -14.21 9.58
N VAL A 418 -30.28 -13.03 9.80
CA VAL A 418 -29.12 -12.55 9.01
C VAL A 418 -27.90 -13.42 9.29
N LEU A 419 -27.66 -13.80 10.55
CA LEU A 419 -26.59 -14.74 10.93
C LEU A 419 -26.79 -16.12 10.30
N LYS A 420 -28.05 -16.64 10.21
CA LYS A 420 -28.34 -17.88 9.49
C LYS A 420 -27.97 -17.77 8.00
N LYS A 421 -28.23 -16.63 7.37
CA LYS A 421 -27.77 -16.40 5.99
C LYS A 421 -26.26 -16.36 5.88
N ALA A 422 -25.56 -15.82 6.87
CA ALA A 422 -24.09 -15.87 6.94
C ALA A 422 -23.59 -17.31 7.12
N LEU A 423 -24.25 -18.10 7.96
CA LEU A 423 -23.95 -19.52 8.16
C LEU A 423 -24.12 -20.32 6.86
N GLU A 424 -25.28 -20.20 6.18
CA GLU A 424 -25.54 -20.83 4.88
C GLU A 424 -24.49 -20.46 3.84
N PHE A 425 -24.16 -19.19 3.74
CA PHE A 425 -23.12 -18.67 2.84
C PHE A 425 -21.72 -19.17 3.19
N GLY A 426 -21.40 -19.23 4.48
CA GLY A 426 -20.15 -19.79 4.97
C GLY A 426 -20.00 -21.29 4.69
N GLN A 427 -21.09 -22.06 4.79
CA GLN A 427 -21.10 -23.49 4.46
C GLN A 427 -20.86 -23.73 2.97
N GLU A 428 -21.38 -22.88 2.09
CA GLU A 428 -21.14 -22.97 0.65
C GLU A 428 -19.71 -22.56 0.30
N ASN A 429 -19.24 -21.46 0.85
CA ASN A 429 -17.89 -20.95 0.64
C ASN A 429 -16.78 -21.90 1.13
N ALA A 430 -17.02 -22.61 2.23
CA ALA A 430 -16.08 -23.58 2.77
C ALA A 430 -15.72 -24.70 1.76
N LYS A 431 -16.65 -25.05 0.85
CA LYS A 431 -16.42 -26.05 -0.20
C LYS A 431 -15.41 -25.58 -1.27
N ASN A 432 -15.18 -24.27 -1.36
CA ASN A 432 -14.41 -23.62 -2.42
C ASN A 432 -13.16 -22.89 -1.91
N ASN A 433 -12.61 -23.28 -0.75
CA ASN A 433 -11.47 -22.61 -0.11
C ASN A 433 -11.68 -21.09 0.04
N THR A 434 -12.89 -20.71 0.45
CA THR A 434 -13.24 -19.32 0.64
C THR A 434 -13.58 -19.06 2.11
N TYR A 435 -12.89 -18.08 2.69
CA TYR A 435 -13.13 -17.61 4.05
C TYR A 435 -14.23 -16.56 4.03
N THR A 436 -15.30 -16.77 4.79
CA THR A 436 -16.44 -15.86 4.84
C THR A 436 -16.26 -14.81 5.92
N VAL A 437 -16.52 -13.55 5.60
CA VAL A 437 -16.65 -12.47 6.57
C VAL A 437 -18.09 -11.97 6.53
N SER A 438 -18.80 -12.09 7.65
CA SER A 438 -20.14 -11.49 7.80
C SER A 438 -20.02 -10.16 8.54
N MET A 439 -20.38 -9.05 7.89
CA MET A 439 -20.36 -7.72 8.46
C MET A 439 -21.80 -7.27 8.78
N ILE A 440 -22.11 -7.08 10.05
CA ILE A 440 -23.42 -6.62 10.53
C ILE A 440 -23.29 -5.19 11.01
N LEU A 441 -24.07 -4.30 10.42
CA LEU A 441 -24.16 -2.89 10.77
C LEU A 441 -25.46 -2.65 11.54
N THR A 442 -25.37 -2.19 12.79
CA THR A 442 -26.55 -1.99 13.66
C THR A 442 -26.37 -0.77 14.56
N ASP A 443 -27.50 -0.11 14.89
CA ASP A 443 -27.51 1.05 15.80
C ASP A 443 -27.99 0.71 17.22
N GLY A 444 -28.36 -0.55 17.47
CA GLY A 444 -29.05 -0.88 18.73
C GLY A 444 -28.66 -2.21 19.36
N GLN A 445 -29.36 -2.48 20.44
CA GLN A 445 -29.32 -3.76 21.12
C GLN A 445 -30.21 -4.76 20.40
N ILE A 446 -29.74 -6.02 20.31
CA ILE A 446 -30.52 -7.11 19.78
C ILE A 446 -31.51 -7.65 20.80
N GLU A 447 -32.64 -8.18 20.31
CA GLU A 447 -33.71 -8.75 21.14
C GLU A 447 -33.84 -10.28 21.00
N ASP A 448 -33.12 -10.89 20.05
CA ASP A 448 -33.10 -12.35 19.78
C ASP A 448 -31.78 -13.03 20.19
N GLN A 449 -31.20 -12.65 21.34
CA GLN A 449 -29.87 -13.04 21.79
C GLN A 449 -29.66 -14.57 21.83
N ASP A 450 -30.64 -15.30 22.39
CA ASP A 450 -30.54 -16.77 22.55
C ASP A 450 -30.49 -17.47 21.19
N ASP A 451 -31.21 -16.98 20.21
CA ASP A 451 -31.21 -17.53 18.86
C ASP A 451 -29.95 -17.10 18.09
N ALA A 452 -29.48 -15.87 18.29
CA ALA A 452 -28.21 -15.43 17.75
C ALA A 452 -27.04 -16.26 18.28
N ILE A 453 -26.97 -16.53 19.60
CA ILE A 453 -25.95 -17.36 20.22
C ILE A 453 -25.92 -18.78 19.61
N LYS A 454 -27.07 -19.40 19.38
CA LYS A 454 -27.13 -20.74 18.74
C LYS A 454 -26.45 -20.72 17.37
N VAL A 455 -26.77 -19.75 16.55
CA VAL A 455 -26.16 -19.61 15.20
C VAL A 455 -24.68 -19.31 15.30
N LEU A 456 -24.27 -18.42 16.20
CA LEU A 456 -22.85 -18.08 16.42
C LEU A 456 -22.02 -19.30 16.84
N LEU A 457 -22.61 -20.21 17.63
CA LEU A 457 -21.94 -21.48 18.02
C LEU A 457 -21.81 -22.44 16.82
N GLU A 458 -22.77 -22.48 15.89
CA GLU A 458 -22.66 -23.26 14.66
C GLU A 458 -21.59 -22.71 13.71
N CYS A 459 -21.44 -21.39 13.65
CA CYS A 459 -20.42 -20.70 12.86
C CYS A 459 -18.98 -21.04 13.27
N GLN A 460 -18.75 -21.52 14.51
CA GLN A 460 -17.43 -21.86 15.04
C GLN A 460 -16.68 -22.92 14.21
N SER A 461 -17.40 -23.81 13.55
CA SER A 461 -16.83 -24.90 12.74
C SER A 461 -16.45 -24.50 11.32
N LEU A 462 -16.80 -23.29 10.88
CA LEU A 462 -16.61 -22.83 9.51
C LEU A 462 -15.42 -21.87 9.36
N PRO A 463 -14.85 -21.75 8.16
CA PRO A 463 -13.85 -20.72 7.83
C PRO A 463 -14.53 -19.35 7.73
N MET A 464 -14.85 -18.77 8.88
CA MET A 464 -15.52 -17.48 8.88
C MET A 464 -15.22 -16.62 10.10
N SER A 465 -15.45 -15.34 9.93
CA SER A 465 -15.47 -14.29 10.96
C SER A 465 -16.74 -13.46 10.88
N ILE A 466 -17.15 -12.90 12.00
CA ILE A 466 -18.31 -12.02 12.12
C ILE A 466 -17.87 -10.70 12.70
N ILE A 467 -18.08 -9.63 11.95
CA ILE A 467 -17.77 -8.26 12.36
C ILE A 467 -19.09 -7.54 12.63
N ILE A 468 -19.27 -7.07 13.86
CA ILE A 468 -20.44 -6.28 14.23
C ILE A 468 -20.00 -4.84 14.41
N ILE A 469 -20.60 -3.93 13.66
CA ILE A 469 -20.28 -2.52 13.69
C ILE A 469 -21.42 -1.75 14.30
N GLY A 470 -21.17 -1.13 15.47
CA GLY A 470 -22.08 -0.25 16.14
C GLY A 470 -22.10 1.14 15.51
N VAL A 471 -23.27 1.56 15.02
CA VAL A 471 -23.53 2.88 14.43
C VAL A 471 -24.38 3.68 15.39
N GLY A 472 -24.06 4.98 15.60
CA GLY A 472 -24.80 5.82 16.54
C GLY A 472 -24.29 5.72 17.98
N ASP A 473 -25.12 6.18 18.92
CA ASP A 473 -24.72 6.51 20.28
C ASP A 473 -25.27 5.54 21.35
N GLU A 474 -25.80 4.41 20.92
CA GLU A 474 -26.43 3.44 21.82
C GLU A 474 -25.42 2.62 22.64
N ASN A 475 -25.94 1.98 23.70
CA ASN A 475 -25.13 1.10 24.55
C ASN A 475 -25.14 -0.34 23.98
N PHE A 476 -24.05 -0.71 23.32
CA PHE A 476 -23.87 -2.03 22.68
C PHE A 476 -23.43 -3.13 23.67
N LYS A 477 -24.02 -3.19 24.87
CA LYS A 477 -23.59 -4.10 25.93
C LYS A 477 -23.56 -5.57 25.49
N TYR A 478 -24.59 -6.04 24.80
CA TYR A 478 -24.68 -7.44 24.35
C TYR A 478 -23.73 -7.72 23.19
N MET A 479 -23.55 -6.78 22.28
CA MET A 479 -22.59 -6.93 21.18
C MET A 479 -21.16 -7.06 21.70
N LYS A 480 -20.81 -6.27 22.73
CA LYS A 480 -19.52 -6.37 23.43
C LYS A 480 -19.35 -7.71 24.16
N GLN A 481 -20.43 -8.37 24.59
CA GLN A 481 -20.37 -9.71 25.19
C GLN A 481 -20.12 -10.79 24.14
N PHE A 482 -20.63 -10.65 22.92
CA PHE A 482 -20.37 -11.61 21.85
C PHE A 482 -18.90 -11.64 21.41
N ASP A 483 -18.21 -10.52 21.53
CA ASP A 483 -16.77 -10.38 21.28
C ASP A 483 -15.90 -11.10 22.33
N ASP A 484 -16.47 -11.55 23.46
CA ASP A 484 -15.76 -12.36 24.45
C ASP A 484 -15.97 -13.88 24.21
N PRO A 485 -14.96 -14.61 23.74
CA PRO A 485 -15.08 -16.07 23.54
C PRO A 485 -15.50 -16.83 24.79
N LYS A 486 -15.20 -16.31 25.99
CA LYS A 486 -15.62 -16.89 27.27
C LYS A 486 -17.13 -16.81 27.46
N PHE A 487 -17.78 -15.77 26.93
CA PHE A 487 -19.23 -15.64 26.96
C PHE A 487 -19.89 -16.73 26.11
N LEU A 488 -19.45 -16.94 24.89
CA LEU A 488 -19.97 -18.00 24.02
C LEU A 488 -19.69 -19.40 24.61
N LYS A 489 -18.52 -19.62 25.21
CA LYS A 489 -18.19 -20.88 25.85
C LYS A 489 -19.16 -21.27 26.96
N LYS A 490 -19.67 -20.32 27.74
CA LYS A 490 -20.68 -20.58 28.79
C LYS A 490 -22.02 -21.07 28.23
N HIS A 491 -22.34 -20.75 26.99
CA HIS A 491 -23.57 -21.14 26.32
C HIS A 491 -23.41 -22.41 25.47
N SER A 492 -22.19 -22.88 25.28
CA SER A 492 -21.91 -24.14 24.60
C SER A 492 -22.21 -25.34 25.53
N LYS A 493 -23.02 -26.29 25.04
CA LYS A 493 -23.37 -27.50 25.77
C LYS A 493 -22.26 -28.58 25.75
N ASN A 494 -21.29 -28.45 24.86
CA ASN A 494 -20.20 -29.36 24.64
C ASN A 494 -18.87 -28.66 24.95
N ASP A 495 -17.85 -29.43 25.30
CA ASP A 495 -16.49 -28.94 25.53
C ASP A 495 -15.81 -28.59 24.18
N VAL A 496 -16.50 -27.76 23.37
CA VAL A 496 -16.04 -27.35 22.07
C VAL A 496 -15.01 -26.23 22.25
N ASN A 497 -13.92 -26.33 21.49
CA ASN A 497 -12.93 -25.28 21.44
C ASN A 497 -13.54 -24.06 20.70
N ILE A 498 -13.97 -23.05 21.45
CA ILE A 498 -14.57 -21.83 20.91
C ILE A 498 -13.45 -20.95 20.36
N ARG A 499 -13.45 -20.72 19.03
CA ARG A 499 -12.57 -19.78 18.36
C ARG A 499 -13.02 -18.33 18.61
N ASP A 500 -12.10 -17.42 18.58
CA ASP A 500 -12.36 -15.99 18.51
C ASP A 500 -12.73 -15.61 17.06
N ILE A 501 -14.03 -15.66 16.71
CA ILE A 501 -14.52 -15.38 15.36
C ILE A 501 -15.34 -14.10 15.26
N ILE A 502 -15.65 -13.48 16.41
CA ILE A 502 -16.52 -12.31 16.47
C ILE A 502 -15.68 -11.11 16.86
N GLN A 503 -15.92 -10.01 16.22
CA GLN A 503 -15.35 -8.72 16.59
C GLN A 503 -16.47 -7.68 16.63
N PHE A 504 -16.58 -6.97 17.74
CA PHE A 504 -17.46 -5.80 17.88
C PHE A 504 -16.63 -4.52 17.86
N VAL A 505 -17.05 -3.56 17.03
CA VAL A 505 -16.43 -2.24 16.94
C VAL A 505 -17.49 -1.16 16.81
N SER A 506 -17.37 -0.07 17.57
CA SER A 506 -18.28 1.07 17.50
C SER A 506 -17.59 2.29 16.87
N PHE A 507 -18.32 3.04 16.06
CA PHE A 507 -17.84 4.33 15.54
C PHE A 507 -17.42 5.30 16.65
N GLN A 508 -18.12 5.30 17.78
CA GLN A 508 -17.79 6.16 18.92
C GLN A 508 -16.42 5.85 19.52
N ASP A 509 -16.05 4.57 19.62
CA ASP A 509 -14.78 4.15 20.22
C ASP A 509 -13.58 4.72 19.44
N TYR A 510 -13.78 5.11 18.18
CA TYR A 510 -12.77 5.72 17.30
C TYR A 510 -13.06 7.19 17.00
N LYS A 511 -13.90 7.85 17.78
CA LYS A 511 -14.26 9.28 17.58
C LYS A 511 -14.71 9.59 16.15
N ASN A 512 -15.40 8.65 15.54
CA ASN A 512 -15.84 8.68 14.14
C ASN A 512 -14.70 8.72 13.10
N ASP A 513 -13.46 8.35 13.48
CA ASP A 513 -12.35 8.15 12.56
C ASP A 513 -12.46 6.77 11.88
N ILE A 514 -13.01 6.76 10.67
CA ILE A 514 -13.26 5.54 9.90
C ILE A 514 -11.97 4.85 9.45
N GLU A 515 -10.88 5.58 9.21
CA GLU A 515 -9.61 4.98 8.81
C GLU A 515 -9.00 4.20 9.98
N GLN A 516 -8.99 4.78 11.17
CA GLN A 516 -8.52 4.12 12.37
C GLN A 516 -9.39 2.92 12.73
N MET A 517 -10.72 3.07 12.65
CA MET A 517 -11.67 1.98 12.89
C MET A 517 -11.49 0.83 11.89
N SER A 518 -11.40 1.13 10.59
CA SER A 518 -11.17 0.13 9.54
C SER A 518 -9.86 -0.62 9.77
N SER A 519 -8.80 0.10 10.15
CA SER A 519 -7.52 -0.53 10.47
C SER A 519 -7.64 -1.50 11.65
N ALA A 520 -8.36 -1.14 12.71
CA ALA A 520 -8.54 -1.99 13.88
C ALA A 520 -9.39 -3.24 13.56
N VAL A 521 -10.46 -3.08 12.79
CA VAL A 521 -11.32 -4.20 12.34
C VAL A 521 -10.51 -5.19 11.49
N LEU A 522 -9.77 -4.69 10.50
CA LEU A 522 -9.03 -5.54 9.58
C LEU A 522 -7.80 -6.19 10.22
N ASP A 523 -7.29 -5.68 11.35
CA ASP A 523 -6.10 -6.23 12.01
C ASP A 523 -6.33 -7.63 12.61
N GLN A 524 -7.55 -7.93 13.04
CA GLN A 524 -7.88 -9.23 13.66
C GLN A 524 -8.15 -10.34 12.65
N LEU A 525 -8.63 -10.02 11.45
CA LEU A 525 -9.03 -11.02 10.45
C LEU A 525 -7.92 -12.01 10.08
N PRO A 526 -6.66 -11.60 9.83
CA PRO A 526 -5.58 -12.55 9.55
C PRO A 526 -5.36 -13.55 10.69
N ARG A 527 -5.47 -13.12 11.95
CA ARG A 527 -5.33 -14.00 13.12
C ARG A 527 -6.47 -15.01 13.18
N GLN A 528 -7.72 -14.55 13.08
CA GLN A 528 -8.91 -15.44 13.11
C GLN A 528 -8.89 -16.45 11.95
N PHE A 529 -8.42 -16.03 10.79
CA PHE A 529 -8.19 -16.91 9.64
C PHE A 529 -7.13 -17.97 9.96
N MET A 530 -5.97 -17.56 10.46
CA MET A 530 -4.86 -18.48 10.79
C MET A 530 -5.26 -19.48 11.88
N ASP A 531 -6.02 -19.05 12.88
CA ASP A 531 -6.53 -19.92 13.94
C ASP A 531 -7.42 -21.04 13.35
N TYR A 532 -8.29 -20.72 12.37
CA TYR A 532 -9.07 -21.74 11.66
C TYR A 532 -8.17 -22.73 10.91
N MET A 533 -7.18 -22.24 10.17
CA MET A 533 -6.26 -23.08 9.40
C MET A 533 -5.46 -24.02 10.29
N HIS A 534 -4.96 -23.52 11.41
CA HIS A 534 -4.17 -24.31 12.37
C HIS A 534 -5.03 -25.39 13.05
N ILE A 535 -6.22 -25.03 13.55
CA ILE A 535 -7.10 -25.98 14.23
C ILE A 535 -7.53 -27.12 13.29
N ASN A 536 -7.74 -26.82 12.00
CA ASN A 536 -8.16 -27.81 11.02
C ASN A 536 -6.99 -28.46 10.25
N ASN A 537 -5.73 -28.18 10.63
CA ASN A 537 -4.53 -28.68 9.97
C ASN A 537 -4.50 -28.46 8.45
N ILE A 538 -5.08 -27.36 8.00
CA ILE A 538 -5.08 -26.98 6.59
C ILE A 538 -3.73 -26.35 6.25
N GLN A 539 -3.11 -26.79 5.14
CA GLN A 539 -1.86 -26.22 4.64
C GLN A 539 -2.12 -25.36 3.41
N PRO A 540 -1.34 -24.27 3.22
CA PRO A 540 -1.46 -23.48 2.00
C PRO A 540 -1.07 -24.31 0.77
N ILE A 541 -1.78 -24.10 -0.34
CA ILE A 541 -1.45 -24.76 -1.60
C ILE A 541 -0.16 -24.13 -2.14
N LYS A 542 0.85 -24.97 -2.37
CA LYS A 542 2.11 -24.49 -2.96
C LYS A 542 1.87 -24.04 -4.40
N MET A 543 2.04 -22.76 -4.65
CA MET A 543 2.04 -22.26 -6.04
C MET A 543 3.29 -22.78 -6.77
N GLN A 544 3.11 -23.36 -7.96
CA GLN A 544 4.21 -23.59 -8.87
C GLN A 544 4.79 -22.23 -9.28
N SER A 545 6.13 -22.13 -9.35
CA SER A 545 6.79 -20.91 -9.80
C SER A 545 6.35 -20.61 -11.24
N VAL A 546 5.50 -19.62 -11.41
CA VAL A 546 5.09 -19.15 -12.72
C VAL A 546 6.18 -18.20 -13.23
N HIS A 547 6.99 -18.63 -14.21
CA HIS A 547 7.82 -17.70 -14.95
C HIS A 547 6.90 -16.75 -15.73
N LEU A 548 6.98 -15.44 -15.46
CA LEU A 548 6.18 -14.41 -16.15
C LEU A 548 6.23 -14.52 -17.68
N SER A 549 7.36 -15.00 -18.22
CA SER A 549 7.54 -15.21 -19.66
C SER A 549 6.69 -16.36 -20.24
N GLN A 550 6.16 -17.27 -19.44
CA GLN A 550 5.34 -18.42 -19.88
C GLN A 550 3.83 -18.22 -19.71
N ALA A 551 3.42 -17.26 -18.88
CA ALA A 551 2.00 -17.06 -18.54
C ALA A 551 1.19 -16.36 -19.64
N TYR A 552 1.84 -15.84 -20.70
CA TYR A 552 1.19 -15.00 -21.71
C TYR A 552 1.70 -15.23 -23.15
N LYS A 553 2.01 -16.49 -23.49
CA LYS A 553 2.13 -16.90 -24.90
C LYS A 553 0.77 -17.21 -25.50
#